data_541c9c86a657bc36d6f3d073d1ab62e5
#
_entry.id   541c9c86a657bc36d6f3d073d1ab62e5
#
_cell.length_a   1.000
_cell.length_b   1.000
_cell.length_c   1.000
_cell.angle_alpha   90.00
_cell.angle_beta   90.00
_cell.angle_gamma   90.00
#
_symmetry.space_group_name_H-M   'P 1'
#
loop_
_entity.id
_entity.type
_entity.pdbx_description
1 polymer ?
#
loop_
_entity_poly.entity_id
_entity_poly.type
_entity_poly.pdbx_seq_one_letter_code
_entity_poly.pdbx_strand_id
1 'polypeptide(L)'
;MKSERTYPVYKVNKHAEGLLVGGHPWVYENDILEAPGTEPENGTLVDVVSPKGAYLGTGFLSLKSKIRVRLISRNANDTFDTAFWRRRVEYAWAYRKTVLEPADLSACRFIFGEADQFPGLTVDRFNNVLVTQTLSVGMEKLKPVLFPLLAEVLRADGQTIDGIYERNDEALRAKEGLEQNKGWFALPGESHPETTQTEICENGVYYHVDFENGQKTGFFLDQKYNRRAVARIAAGHTVLDCFTHTGSFALNAAKGGAARVTAVSYTHLTLPTTERV
;
A
#
# COMPACT_ATOMS: atom_id res chain seq x y z
N MET A 1 14.50 18.68 -26.94
CA MET A 1 14.52 17.47 -27.79
C MET A 1 13.66 16.42 -27.07
N LYS A 2 12.69 15.80 -27.77
CA LYS A 2 12.01 14.60 -27.19
C LYS A 2 13.07 13.52 -27.11
N SER A 3 13.34 12.97 -25.92
CA SER A 3 14.17 11.78 -25.80
C SER A 3 13.50 10.67 -26.59
N GLU A 4 14.26 10.03 -27.48
CA GLU A 4 13.78 8.86 -28.22
C GLU A 4 13.45 7.76 -27.21
N ARG A 5 12.20 7.32 -27.19
CA ARG A 5 11.75 6.29 -26.23
C ARG A 5 12.19 4.94 -26.76
N THR A 6 12.89 4.19 -25.91
CA THR A 6 13.48 2.88 -26.25
C THR A 6 12.73 1.70 -25.64
N TYR A 7 11.63 1.96 -24.91
CA TYR A 7 10.85 0.89 -24.27
C TYR A 7 10.12 0.03 -25.32
N PRO A 8 10.03 -1.29 -25.11
CA PRO A 8 9.21 -2.16 -25.95
C PRO A 8 7.77 -1.65 -25.99
N VAL A 9 7.13 -1.75 -27.15
CA VAL A 9 5.81 -1.17 -27.40
C VAL A 9 4.74 -2.25 -27.46
N TYR A 10 3.68 -2.09 -26.69
CA TYR A 10 2.45 -2.88 -26.73
C TYR A 10 1.32 -2.04 -27.32
N LYS A 11 0.73 -2.51 -28.41
CA LYS A 11 -0.43 -1.87 -29.04
C LYS A 11 -1.71 -2.49 -28.48
N VAL A 12 -2.66 -1.67 -28.04
CA VAL A 12 -3.92 -2.12 -27.45
C VAL A 12 -5.12 -1.86 -28.36
N ASN A 13 -6.23 -2.55 -28.10
CA ASN A 13 -7.48 -2.37 -28.81
C ASN A 13 -8.21 -1.07 -28.40
N LYS A 14 -9.30 -0.73 -29.12
CA LYS A 14 -10.10 0.47 -28.83
C LYS A 14 -10.77 0.45 -27.45
N HIS A 15 -11.13 -0.72 -26.97
CA HIS A 15 -11.73 -0.87 -25.65
C HIS A 15 -10.74 -0.43 -24.56
N ALA A 16 -9.53 -0.97 -24.57
CA ALA A 16 -8.48 -0.58 -23.64
C ALA A 16 -8.06 0.90 -23.82
N GLU A 17 -7.95 1.40 -25.07
CA GLU A 17 -7.71 2.83 -25.31
C GLU A 17 -8.74 3.69 -24.56
N GLY A 18 -10.03 3.37 -24.66
CA GLY A 18 -11.09 4.10 -23.96
C GLY A 18 -10.96 4.03 -22.45
N LEU A 19 -10.67 2.86 -21.89
CA LEU A 19 -10.43 2.67 -20.45
C LEU A 19 -9.21 3.48 -19.96
N LEU A 20 -8.10 3.40 -20.68
CA LEU A 20 -6.87 4.08 -20.31
C LEU A 20 -7.01 5.61 -20.37
N VAL A 21 -7.67 6.13 -21.41
CA VAL A 21 -8.00 7.57 -21.51
C VAL A 21 -8.93 7.99 -20.37
N GLY A 22 -9.87 7.14 -19.96
CA GLY A 22 -10.76 7.34 -18.82
C GLY A 22 -10.08 7.21 -17.45
N GLY A 23 -8.76 6.92 -17.40
CA GLY A 23 -8.01 6.87 -16.14
C GLY A 23 -7.73 5.46 -15.59
N HIS A 24 -8.27 4.39 -16.21
CA HIS A 24 -8.00 3.02 -15.77
C HIS A 24 -6.50 2.69 -15.88
N PRO A 25 -5.85 2.12 -14.84
CA PRO A 25 -4.40 1.96 -14.84
C PRO A 25 -3.90 0.62 -15.42
N TRP A 26 -4.79 -0.28 -15.85
CA TRP A 26 -4.43 -1.65 -16.24
C TRP A 26 -4.73 -1.93 -17.70
N VAL A 27 -3.83 -2.67 -18.33
CA VAL A 27 -4.02 -3.31 -19.64
C VAL A 27 -4.13 -4.81 -19.41
N TYR A 28 -5.22 -5.41 -19.85
CA TYR A 28 -5.41 -6.86 -19.77
C TYR A 28 -4.82 -7.57 -20.97
N GLU A 29 -4.48 -8.84 -20.79
CA GLU A 29 -3.92 -9.70 -21.84
C GLU A 29 -4.77 -9.70 -23.12
N ASN A 30 -6.08 -9.80 -22.98
CA ASN A 30 -7.02 -9.84 -24.11
C ASN A 30 -7.18 -8.49 -24.82
N ASP A 31 -6.65 -7.41 -24.27
CA ASP A 31 -6.70 -6.09 -24.87
C ASP A 31 -5.50 -5.79 -25.80
N ILE A 32 -4.51 -6.66 -25.84
CA ILE A 32 -3.31 -6.49 -26.65
C ILE A 32 -3.57 -6.95 -28.08
N LEU A 33 -3.34 -6.05 -29.03
CA LEU A 33 -3.39 -6.33 -30.46
C LEU A 33 -2.04 -6.76 -31.02
N GLU A 34 -0.98 -6.06 -30.60
CA GLU A 34 0.38 -6.32 -31.08
C GLU A 34 1.34 -6.22 -29.89
N ALA A 35 2.23 -7.19 -29.79
CA ALA A 35 3.33 -7.23 -28.84
C ALA A 35 4.68 -7.09 -29.58
N PRO A 36 5.78 -6.74 -28.89
CA PRO A 36 7.11 -6.71 -29.48
C PRO A 36 7.48 -8.08 -30.08
N GLY A 37 8.22 -8.11 -31.18
CA GLY A 37 8.65 -9.36 -31.83
C GLY A 37 9.55 -10.23 -30.96
N THR A 38 10.29 -9.63 -30.02
CA THR A 38 11.02 -10.32 -28.95
C THR A 38 10.33 -10.02 -27.63
N GLU A 39 9.94 -11.05 -26.90
CA GLU A 39 9.26 -10.90 -25.60
C GLU A 39 10.23 -10.27 -24.60
N PRO A 40 9.86 -9.13 -23.98
CA PRO A 40 10.70 -8.49 -22.96
C PRO A 40 10.74 -9.32 -21.68
N GLU A 41 11.76 -9.10 -20.87
CA GLU A 41 11.85 -9.70 -19.54
C GLU A 41 10.65 -9.30 -18.65
N ASN A 42 10.14 -10.24 -17.86
CA ASN A 42 9.05 -10.00 -16.92
C ASN A 42 9.40 -8.88 -15.93
N GLY A 43 8.52 -7.91 -15.74
CA GLY A 43 8.75 -6.72 -14.90
C GLY A 43 9.45 -5.56 -15.62
N THR A 44 9.75 -5.67 -16.91
CA THR A 44 10.33 -4.58 -17.72
C THR A 44 9.31 -3.45 -17.92
N LEU A 45 9.82 -2.24 -18.02
CA LEU A 45 9.03 -1.09 -18.46
C LEU A 45 8.69 -1.20 -19.95
N VAL A 46 7.43 -0.98 -20.28
CA VAL A 46 6.91 -1.01 -21.66
C VAL A 46 6.03 0.20 -21.93
N ASP A 47 6.03 0.67 -23.17
CA ASP A 47 5.11 1.70 -23.63
C ASP A 47 3.83 1.05 -24.17
N VAL A 48 2.71 1.66 -23.86
CA VAL A 48 1.39 1.29 -24.35
C VAL A 48 0.92 2.35 -25.34
N VAL A 49 0.49 1.90 -26.53
CA VAL A 49 -0.01 2.77 -27.58
C VAL A 49 -1.40 2.35 -28.06
N SER A 50 -2.15 3.30 -28.58
CA SER A 50 -3.46 3.07 -29.18
C SER A 50 -3.33 2.28 -30.50
N PRO A 51 -4.47 1.81 -31.09
CA PRO A 51 -4.45 1.17 -32.41
C PRO A 51 -3.84 2.04 -33.51
N LYS A 52 -3.87 3.37 -33.35
CA LYS A 52 -3.29 4.36 -34.27
C LYS A 52 -1.86 4.77 -33.91
N GLY A 53 -1.25 4.18 -32.89
CA GLY A 53 0.11 4.49 -32.45
C GLY A 53 0.25 5.70 -31.53
N ALA A 54 -0.87 6.27 -31.02
CA ALA A 54 -0.78 7.34 -30.04
C ALA A 54 -0.36 6.76 -28.67
N TYR A 55 0.59 7.42 -28.00
CA TYR A 55 1.07 7.03 -26.68
C TYR A 55 -0.06 7.16 -25.62
N LEU A 56 -0.27 6.12 -24.84
CA LEU A 56 -1.27 6.04 -23.76
C LEU A 56 -0.65 6.00 -22.36
N GLY A 57 0.59 5.53 -22.26
CA GLY A 57 1.30 5.45 -20.99
C GLY A 57 2.47 4.48 -21.02
N THR A 58 3.23 4.48 -19.93
CA THR A 58 4.30 3.50 -19.66
C THR A 58 3.97 2.77 -18.38
N GLY A 59 4.28 1.49 -18.32
CA GLY A 59 4.00 0.67 -17.15
C GLY A 59 4.89 -0.57 -17.07
N PHE A 60 4.73 -1.33 -16.00
CA PHE A 60 5.41 -2.59 -15.79
C PHE A 60 4.66 -3.74 -16.47
N LEU A 61 5.40 -4.52 -17.23
CA LEU A 61 4.94 -5.75 -17.87
C LEU A 61 4.83 -6.87 -16.82
N SER A 62 3.73 -7.65 -16.87
CA SER A 62 3.62 -8.94 -16.19
C SER A 62 3.26 -10.03 -17.17
N LEU A 63 4.14 -11.04 -17.32
CA LEU A 63 3.94 -12.15 -18.25
C LEU A 63 3.06 -13.27 -17.69
N LYS A 64 2.87 -13.31 -16.36
CA LYS A 64 2.08 -14.36 -15.69
C LYS A 64 0.69 -13.89 -15.26
N SER A 65 0.49 -12.59 -15.12
CA SER A 65 -0.78 -12.00 -14.71
C SER A 65 -1.71 -11.76 -15.91
N LYS A 66 -3.01 -11.88 -15.67
CA LYS A 66 -4.02 -11.39 -16.62
C LYS A 66 -3.96 -9.88 -16.82
N ILE A 67 -3.46 -9.14 -15.81
CA ILE A 67 -3.15 -7.71 -15.94
C ILE A 67 -1.76 -7.62 -16.53
N ARG A 68 -1.70 -7.51 -17.87
CA ARG A 68 -0.46 -7.58 -18.63
C ARG A 68 0.44 -6.37 -18.45
N VAL A 69 -0.13 -5.18 -18.37
CA VAL A 69 0.63 -3.95 -18.08
C VAL A 69 -0.08 -3.14 -17.00
N ARG A 70 0.68 -2.71 -16.01
CA ARG A 70 0.25 -1.79 -14.96
C ARG A 70 0.89 -0.44 -15.19
N LEU A 71 0.10 0.56 -15.61
CA LEU A 71 0.62 1.89 -15.91
C LEU A 71 1.14 2.60 -14.66
N ILE A 72 2.28 3.26 -14.84
CA ILE A 72 2.91 4.11 -13.82
C ILE A 72 2.96 5.58 -14.24
N SER A 73 2.91 5.87 -15.53
CA SER A 73 2.84 7.24 -16.03
C SER A 73 2.11 7.32 -17.37
N ARG A 74 1.45 8.46 -17.59
CA ARG A 74 0.86 8.86 -18.87
C ARG A 74 1.61 10.01 -19.54
N ASN A 75 2.68 10.47 -18.94
CA ASN A 75 3.52 11.53 -19.48
C ASN A 75 4.66 10.92 -20.29
N ALA A 76 4.65 11.13 -21.60
CA ALA A 76 5.69 10.62 -22.50
C ALA A 76 7.08 11.24 -22.26
N ASN A 77 7.18 12.30 -21.46
CA ASN A 77 8.46 12.94 -21.14
C ASN A 77 9.07 12.42 -19.82
N ASP A 78 8.38 11.54 -19.09
CA ASP A 78 8.92 10.97 -17.86
C ASP A 78 10.08 10.01 -18.17
N THR A 79 11.14 10.17 -17.38
CA THR A 79 12.26 9.22 -17.26
C THR A 79 12.17 8.56 -15.89
N PHE A 80 12.24 7.23 -15.85
CA PHE A 80 11.97 6.47 -14.63
C PHE A 80 13.26 6.20 -13.83
N ASP A 81 13.97 7.28 -13.56
CA ASP A 81 15.19 7.32 -12.75
C ASP A 81 14.87 7.46 -11.24
N THR A 82 15.91 7.49 -10.41
CA THR A 82 15.79 7.67 -8.97
C THR A 82 15.07 8.97 -8.59
N ALA A 83 15.29 10.06 -9.36
CA ALA A 83 14.64 11.35 -9.10
C ALA A 83 13.13 11.29 -9.37
N PHE A 84 12.70 10.52 -10.38
CA PHE A 84 11.29 10.27 -10.64
C PHE A 84 10.63 9.55 -9.46
N TRP A 85 11.25 8.47 -8.95
CA TRP A 85 10.70 7.70 -7.85
C TRP A 85 10.70 8.48 -6.55
N ARG A 86 11.76 9.23 -6.26
CA ARG A 86 11.81 10.13 -5.09
C ARG A 86 10.64 11.10 -5.11
N ARG A 87 10.42 11.81 -6.20
CA ARG A 87 9.32 12.76 -6.36
C ARG A 87 7.94 12.09 -6.18
N ARG A 88 7.77 10.84 -6.64
CA ARG A 88 6.54 10.07 -6.41
C ARG A 88 6.31 9.76 -4.92
N VAL A 89 7.34 9.37 -4.21
CA VAL A 89 7.29 9.13 -2.76
C VAL A 89 6.96 10.44 -2.03
N GLU A 90 7.60 11.54 -2.40
CA GLU A 90 7.32 12.88 -1.85
C GLU A 90 5.85 13.29 -2.06
N TYR A 91 5.28 13.04 -3.23
CA TYR A 91 3.87 13.32 -3.51
C TYR A 91 2.93 12.46 -2.67
N ALA A 92 3.20 11.17 -2.51
CA ALA A 92 2.41 10.31 -1.67
C ALA A 92 2.44 10.79 -0.21
N TRP A 93 3.61 11.17 0.31
CA TRP A 93 3.73 11.70 1.67
C TRP A 93 3.05 13.07 1.83
N ALA A 94 3.25 13.99 0.91
CA ALA A 94 2.59 15.30 0.91
C ALA A 94 1.07 15.15 0.90
N TYR A 95 0.53 14.21 0.11
CA TYR A 95 -0.90 13.92 0.09
C TYR A 95 -1.40 13.45 1.46
N ARG A 96 -0.68 12.55 2.14
CA ARG A 96 -1.05 12.10 3.50
C ARG A 96 -1.10 13.28 4.49
N LYS A 97 -0.14 14.19 4.43
CA LYS A 97 -0.14 15.42 5.24
C LYS A 97 -1.30 16.37 4.93
N THR A 98 -1.87 16.28 3.74
CA THR A 98 -3.04 17.09 3.34
C THR A 98 -4.35 16.50 3.85
N VAL A 99 -4.48 15.17 3.88
CA VAL A 99 -5.77 14.50 4.15
C VAL A 99 -5.88 13.90 5.56
N LEU A 100 -4.77 13.78 6.29
CA LEU A 100 -4.74 13.23 7.63
C LEU A 100 -4.43 14.32 8.66
N GLU A 101 -4.96 14.15 9.86
CA GLU A 101 -4.54 14.96 11.01
C GLU A 101 -3.07 14.64 11.36
N PRO A 102 -2.28 15.61 11.86
CA PRO A 102 -0.88 15.39 12.23
C PRO A 102 -0.67 14.19 13.16
N ALA A 103 -1.56 13.98 14.13
CA ALA A 103 -1.51 12.86 15.05
C ALA A 103 -1.72 11.49 14.37
N ASP A 104 -2.34 11.48 13.19
CA ASP A 104 -2.65 10.26 12.44
C ASP A 104 -1.50 9.82 11.51
N LEU A 105 -0.51 10.68 11.27
CA LEU A 105 0.59 10.41 10.35
C LEU A 105 1.52 9.29 10.81
N SER A 106 1.57 9.00 12.13
CA SER A 106 2.37 7.92 12.70
C SER A 106 1.73 6.53 12.53
N ALA A 107 0.43 6.47 12.20
CA ALA A 107 -0.30 5.22 11.99
C ALA A 107 -1.26 5.38 10.79
N CYS A 108 -0.72 5.19 9.58
CA CYS A 108 -1.47 5.46 8.34
C CYS A 108 -0.99 4.58 7.18
N ARG A 109 -1.86 4.42 6.19
CA ARG A 109 -1.46 3.91 4.88
C ARG A 109 -0.68 5.00 4.13
N PHE A 110 0.62 4.80 4.02
CA PHE A 110 1.53 5.73 3.33
C PHE A 110 1.39 5.63 1.81
N ILE A 111 1.40 4.40 1.25
CA ILE A 111 1.20 4.15 -0.18
C ILE A 111 0.04 3.17 -0.37
N PHE A 112 -0.86 3.50 -1.30
CA PHE A 112 -2.01 2.68 -1.65
C PHE A 112 -2.02 2.34 -3.14
N GLY A 113 -1.09 1.51 -3.56
CA GLY A 113 -1.06 0.90 -4.90
C GLY A 113 -1.25 1.89 -6.03
N GLU A 114 -2.18 1.59 -6.90
CA GLU A 114 -2.51 2.36 -8.09
C GLU A 114 -2.98 3.78 -7.78
N ALA A 115 -3.61 4.01 -6.63
CA ALA A 115 -4.08 5.34 -6.24
C ALA A 115 -2.93 6.33 -6.07
N ASP A 116 -1.78 5.85 -5.60
CA ASP A 116 -0.55 6.64 -5.47
C ASP A 116 0.44 6.39 -6.62
N GLN A 117 0.00 5.66 -7.66
CA GLN A 117 0.79 5.32 -8.85
C GLN A 117 2.01 4.43 -8.57
N PHE A 118 1.87 3.53 -7.58
CA PHE A 118 2.78 2.44 -7.27
C PHE A 118 2.05 1.10 -7.41
N PRO A 119 1.73 0.65 -8.63
CA PRO A 119 0.80 -0.45 -8.84
C PRO A 119 1.24 -1.75 -8.18
N GLY A 120 0.39 -2.26 -7.31
CA GLY A 120 0.65 -3.48 -6.56
C GLY A 120 1.58 -3.31 -5.35
N LEU A 121 1.89 -2.08 -4.93
CA LEU A 121 2.62 -1.80 -3.69
C LEU A 121 1.71 -1.17 -2.65
N THR A 122 1.66 -1.76 -1.48
CA THR A 122 1.06 -1.15 -0.29
C THR A 122 2.17 -0.88 0.73
N VAL A 123 2.15 0.31 1.34
CA VAL A 123 3.04 0.65 2.46
C VAL A 123 2.20 1.22 3.58
N ASP A 124 2.18 0.53 4.70
CA ASP A 124 1.56 0.99 5.94
C ASP A 124 2.65 1.45 6.91
N ARG A 125 2.41 2.56 7.57
CA ARG A 125 3.28 3.06 8.63
C ARG A 125 2.68 2.74 9.98
N PHE A 126 3.48 2.10 10.82
CA PHE A 126 3.20 1.86 12.23
C PHE A 126 4.34 2.47 13.05
N ASN A 127 4.13 3.69 13.55
CA ASN A 127 5.11 4.47 14.28
C ASN A 127 6.42 4.64 13.46
N ASN A 128 7.49 4.01 13.88
CA ASN A 128 8.82 4.09 13.23
C ASN A 128 9.08 2.97 12.22
N VAL A 129 8.11 2.12 11.94
CA VAL A 129 8.26 0.98 11.00
C VAL A 129 7.34 1.16 9.81
N LEU A 130 7.88 0.91 8.62
CA LEU A 130 7.09 0.77 7.40
C LEU A 130 6.87 -0.73 7.13
N VAL A 131 5.61 -1.12 6.95
CA VAL A 131 5.23 -2.49 6.60
C VAL A 131 4.72 -2.52 5.17
N THR A 132 5.34 -3.34 4.34
CA THR A 132 5.10 -3.34 2.90
C THR A 132 4.48 -4.65 2.42
N GLN A 133 3.62 -4.55 1.40
CA GLN A 133 3.18 -5.68 0.59
C GLN A 133 3.43 -5.37 -0.88
N THR A 134 4.18 -6.24 -1.56
CA THR A 134 4.49 -6.09 -2.98
C THR A 134 3.83 -7.20 -3.78
N LEU A 135 2.84 -6.84 -4.60
CA LEU A 135 1.99 -7.76 -5.36
C LEU A 135 2.18 -7.66 -6.88
N SER A 136 3.22 -6.98 -7.35
CA SER A 136 3.55 -6.91 -8.78
C SER A 136 5.04 -7.08 -9.02
N VAL A 137 5.38 -7.76 -10.11
CA VAL A 137 6.78 -8.06 -10.45
C VAL A 137 7.62 -6.81 -10.71
N GLY A 138 7.02 -5.76 -11.28
CA GLY A 138 7.74 -4.50 -11.51
C GLY A 138 8.13 -3.81 -10.22
N MET A 139 7.22 -3.75 -9.23
CA MET A 139 7.52 -3.21 -7.91
C MET A 139 8.51 -4.10 -7.13
N GLU A 140 8.43 -5.42 -7.29
CA GLU A 140 9.40 -6.34 -6.69
C GLU A 140 10.82 -6.02 -7.15
N LYS A 141 11.03 -5.82 -8.45
CA LYS A 141 12.34 -5.46 -9.02
C LYS A 141 12.79 -4.06 -8.62
N LEU A 142 11.86 -3.17 -8.33
CA LEU A 142 12.14 -1.79 -7.96
C LEU A 142 12.52 -1.61 -6.49
N LYS A 143 12.25 -2.58 -5.61
CA LYS A 143 12.50 -2.47 -4.16
C LYS A 143 13.88 -1.94 -3.78
N PRO A 144 15.00 -2.40 -4.40
CA PRO A 144 16.34 -1.91 -4.04
C PRO A 144 16.54 -0.41 -4.22
N VAL A 145 15.78 0.21 -5.12
CA VAL A 145 15.79 1.67 -5.35
C VAL A 145 14.72 2.35 -4.50
N LEU A 146 13.52 1.79 -4.46
CA LEU A 146 12.36 2.46 -3.90
C LEU A 146 12.33 2.44 -2.37
N PHE A 147 12.68 1.31 -1.73
CA PHE A 147 12.57 1.19 -0.28
C PHE A 147 13.52 2.12 0.49
N PRO A 148 14.78 2.30 0.09
CA PRO A 148 15.60 3.36 0.67
C PRO A 148 14.97 4.75 0.54
N LEU A 149 14.37 5.07 -0.62
CA LEU A 149 13.70 6.36 -0.83
C LEU A 149 12.50 6.58 0.09
N LEU A 150 11.74 5.51 0.43
CA LEU A 150 10.63 5.61 1.39
C LEU A 150 11.14 6.12 2.74
N ALA A 151 12.22 5.51 3.26
CA ALA A 151 12.80 5.92 4.54
C ALA A 151 13.43 7.32 4.46
N GLU A 152 14.20 7.60 3.41
CA GLU A 152 14.88 8.88 3.21
C GLU A 152 13.89 10.06 3.15
N VAL A 153 12.81 9.94 2.39
CA VAL A 153 11.82 11.02 2.23
C VAL A 153 11.11 11.32 3.55
N LEU A 154 10.74 10.28 4.32
CA LEU A 154 10.10 10.49 5.61
C LEU A 154 11.09 11.10 6.62
N ARG A 155 12.33 10.62 6.65
CA ARG A 155 13.39 11.15 7.52
C ARG A 155 13.73 12.61 7.19
N ALA A 156 13.75 12.96 5.91
CA ALA A 156 13.95 14.35 5.48
C ALA A 156 12.83 15.29 5.95
N ASP A 157 11.63 14.77 6.18
CA ASP A 157 10.48 15.49 6.78
C ASP A 157 10.44 15.37 8.32
N GLY A 158 11.55 14.97 8.96
CA GLY A 158 11.67 14.89 10.42
C GLY A 158 11.01 13.66 11.05
N GLN A 159 10.63 12.66 10.25
CA GLN A 159 10.05 11.42 10.78
C GLN A 159 11.16 10.42 11.12
N THR A 160 10.97 9.67 12.20
CA THR A 160 11.85 8.53 12.53
C THR A 160 11.36 7.29 11.81
N ILE A 161 12.24 6.60 11.09
CA ILE A 161 12.00 5.31 10.45
C ILE A 161 13.17 4.39 10.79
N ASP A 162 12.87 3.32 11.54
CA ASP A 162 13.88 2.37 12.06
C ASP A 162 14.04 1.14 11.16
N GLY A 163 13.08 0.89 10.27
CA GLY A 163 13.17 -0.24 9.35
C GLY A 163 11.94 -0.41 8.46
N ILE A 164 12.09 -1.30 7.48
CA ILE A 164 11.04 -1.70 6.55
C ILE A 164 10.84 -3.21 6.67
N TYR A 165 9.62 -3.64 7.00
CA TYR A 165 9.25 -5.04 7.11
C TYR A 165 8.37 -5.46 5.93
N GLU A 166 8.70 -6.57 5.28
CA GLU A 166 7.94 -7.11 4.16
C GLU A 166 6.93 -8.15 4.65
N ARG A 167 5.65 -7.96 4.28
CA ARG A 167 4.55 -8.90 4.50
C ARG A 167 4.09 -9.45 3.14
N ASN A 168 4.98 -10.14 2.49
CA ASN A 168 4.78 -10.74 1.16
C ASN A 168 4.29 -12.20 1.25
N ASP A 169 3.63 -12.59 2.33
CA ASP A 169 3.01 -13.89 2.59
C ASP A 169 1.63 -14.05 1.94
N GLU A 170 1.31 -13.21 0.95
CA GLU A 170 0.05 -13.21 0.21
C GLU A 170 0.03 -14.22 -0.95
N ALA A 171 -0.98 -15.09 -0.98
CA ALA A 171 -1.16 -16.10 -2.03
C ALA A 171 -1.33 -15.47 -3.44
N LEU A 172 -1.75 -14.21 -3.53
CA LEU A 172 -1.88 -13.48 -4.79
C LEU A 172 -0.55 -13.29 -5.52
N ARG A 173 0.59 -13.31 -4.82
CA ARG A 173 1.93 -13.20 -5.41
C ARG A 173 2.21 -14.30 -6.42
N ALA A 174 1.70 -15.51 -6.20
CA ALA A 174 1.84 -16.61 -7.14
C ALA A 174 1.26 -16.32 -8.54
N LYS A 175 0.22 -15.49 -8.64
CA LYS A 175 -0.37 -15.05 -9.91
C LYS A 175 0.56 -14.14 -10.73
N GLU A 176 1.50 -13.49 -10.07
CA GLU A 176 2.56 -12.68 -10.70
C GLU A 176 3.86 -13.50 -10.88
N GLY A 177 3.88 -14.76 -10.39
CA GLY A 177 5.06 -15.60 -10.38
C GLY A 177 6.10 -15.21 -9.34
N LEU A 178 5.66 -14.57 -8.28
CA LEU A 178 6.49 -14.16 -7.16
C LEU A 178 6.36 -15.17 -6.02
N GLU A 179 7.47 -15.45 -5.34
CA GLU A 179 7.49 -16.26 -4.12
C GLU A 179 6.93 -15.49 -2.94
N GLN A 180 6.32 -16.22 -2.00
CA GLN A 180 5.92 -15.65 -0.72
C GLN A 180 7.14 -15.53 0.20
N ASN A 181 7.25 -14.39 0.88
CA ASN A 181 8.25 -14.16 1.90
C ASN A 181 7.75 -13.14 2.93
N LYS A 182 8.35 -13.15 4.12
CA LYS A 182 8.22 -12.08 5.10
C LYS A 182 9.54 -11.92 5.85
N GLY A 183 9.81 -10.71 6.31
CA GLY A 183 11.02 -10.37 7.05
C GLY A 183 11.43 -8.92 6.86
N TRP A 184 12.51 -8.56 7.53
CA TRP A 184 13.09 -7.23 7.39
C TRP A 184 13.76 -7.05 6.02
N PHE A 185 13.48 -5.94 5.38
CA PHE A 185 14.23 -5.50 4.21
C PHE A 185 15.57 -4.90 4.69
N ALA A 186 16.68 -5.37 4.12
CA ALA A 186 18.01 -4.86 4.45
C ALA A 186 18.23 -3.47 3.81
N LEU A 187 18.06 -2.42 4.61
CA LEU A 187 18.44 -1.08 4.19
C LEU A 187 19.98 -0.97 4.16
N PRO A 188 20.56 -0.36 3.12
CA PRO A 188 22.03 -0.29 2.98
C PRO A 188 22.70 0.41 4.17
N GLY A 189 23.59 -0.32 4.87
CA GLY A 189 24.37 0.21 5.99
C GLY A 189 23.59 0.41 7.29
N GLU A 190 22.36 -0.10 7.39
CA GLU A 190 21.52 0.04 8.58
C GLU A 190 21.18 -1.31 9.20
N SER A 191 21.02 -1.33 10.54
CA SER A 191 20.40 -2.43 11.27
C SER A 191 18.89 -2.18 11.38
N HIS A 192 18.11 -3.24 11.52
CA HIS A 192 16.68 -3.17 11.80
C HIS A 192 16.40 -3.44 13.28
N PRO A 193 15.20 -3.10 13.80
CA PRO A 193 14.76 -3.48 15.14
C PRO A 193 14.78 -5.00 15.35
N GLU A 194 15.01 -5.44 16.58
CA GLU A 194 14.95 -6.86 16.95
C GLU A 194 13.50 -7.37 17.05
N THR A 195 12.56 -6.47 17.38
CA THR A 195 11.15 -6.82 17.58
C THR A 195 10.32 -6.55 16.31
N THR A 196 9.35 -7.42 16.05
CA THR A 196 8.32 -7.25 15.01
C THR A 196 7.01 -6.65 15.55
N GLN A 197 7.10 -5.99 16.70
CA GLN A 197 5.97 -5.35 17.37
C GLN A 197 6.26 -3.88 17.62
N THR A 198 5.22 -3.07 17.55
CA THR A 198 5.28 -1.64 17.87
C THR A 198 4.00 -1.17 18.51
N GLU A 199 4.04 -0.01 19.18
CA GLU A 199 2.85 0.63 19.70
C GLU A 199 2.43 1.76 18.76
N ILE A 200 1.11 1.87 18.52
CA ILE A 200 0.51 2.99 17.80
C ILE A 200 -0.56 3.65 18.67
N CYS A 201 -0.78 4.94 18.44
CA CYS A 201 -1.91 5.67 19.02
C CYS A 201 -2.90 6.03 17.91
N GLU A 202 -4.13 5.56 18.02
CA GLU A 202 -5.22 5.91 17.10
C GLU A 202 -6.43 6.39 17.89
N ASN A 203 -6.97 7.56 17.54
CA ASN A 203 -8.09 8.19 18.26
C ASN A 203 -7.82 8.34 19.78
N GLY A 204 -6.54 8.40 20.18
CA GLY A 204 -6.10 8.45 21.58
C GLY A 204 -6.27 7.11 22.34
N VAL A 205 -6.41 5.99 21.63
CA VAL A 205 -6.32 4.63 22.15
C VAL A 205 -4.99 4.03 21.69
N TYR A 206 -4.29 3.37 22.59
CA TYR A 206 -3.01 2.73 22.28
C TYR A 206 -3.23 1.27 21.91
N TYR A 207 -2.53 0.80 20.89
CA TYR A 207 -2.58 -0.57 20.40
C TYR A 207 -1.17 -1.11 20.21
N HIS A 208 -0.94 -2.34 20.66
CA HIS A 208 0.22 -3.12 20.25
C HIS A 208 -0.07 -3.75 18.89
N VAL A 209 0.78 -3.47 17.91
CA VAL A 209 0.68 -4.01 16.56
C VAL A 209 1.81 -5.00 16.36
N ASP A 210 1.46 -6.26 16.13
CA ASP A 210 2.36 -7.30 15.65
C ASP A 210 2.28 -7.36 14.12
N PHE A 211 3.26 -6.77 13.46
CA PHE A 211 3.25 -6.73 12.00
C PHE A 211 3.81 -7.99 11.34
N GLU A 212 4.32 -8.94 12.11
CA GLU A 212 4.70 -10.26 11.62
C GLU A 212 3.52 -11.25 11.64
N ASN A 213 2.76 -11.31 12.73
CA ASN A 213 1.72 -12.32 12.94
C ASN A 213 0.30 -11.74 12.87
N GLY A 214 0.15 -10.41 12.91
CA GLY A 214 -1.13 -9.73 12.80
C GLY A 214 -1.77 -9.90 11.43
N GLN A 215 -3.08 -9.68 11.35
CA GLN A 215 -3.81 -9.74 10.08
C GLN A 215 -3.39 -8.63 9.14
N LYS A 216 -3.40 -8.88 7.83
CA LYS A 216 -2.93 -7.97 6.78
C LYS A 216 -1.48 -7.53 7.08
N THR A 217 -1.25 -6.23 7.19
CA THR A 217 0.04 -5.65 7.56
C THR A 217 0.26 -5.52 9.07
N GLY A 218 -0.73 -5.93 9.89
CA GLY A 218 -0.68 -5.88 11.36
C GLY A 218 -1.89 -5.23 12.01
N PHE A 219 -2.52 -4.23 11.37
CA PHE A 219 -3.68 -3.52 11.90
C PHE A 219 -4.58 -2.98 10.78
N PHE A 220 -5.88 -2.82 11.07
CA PHE A 220 -6.87 -2.31 10.11
C PHE A 220 -6.94 -0.77 10.14
N LEU A 221 -5.99 -0.11 9.49
CA LEU A 221 -5.89 1.36 9.46
C LEU A 221 -7.07 2.04 8.75
N ASP A 222 -7.72 1.35 7.82
CA ASP A 222 -8.88 1.83 7.06
C ASP A 222 -10.12 2.10 7.92
N GLN A 223 -10.21 1.47 9.10
CA GLN A 223 -11.35 1.61 10.01
C GLN A 223 -11.24 2.76 11.02
N LYS A 224 -10.16 3.54 11.01
CA LYS A 224 -9.88 4.63 11.95
C LYS A 224 -11.08 5.57 12.16
N TYR A 225 -11.62 6.09 11.07
CA TYR A 225 -12.73 7.04 11.13
C TYR A 225 -14.04 6.40 11.53
N ASN A 226 -14.26 5.14 11.16
CA ASN A 226 -15.43 4.38 11.60
C ASN A 226 -15.38 4.14 13.12
N ARG A 227 -14.22 3.78 13.66
CA ARG A 227 -14.02 3.66 15.12
C ARG A 227 -14.28 4.98 15.84
N ARG A 228 -13.78 6.10 15.29
CA ARG A 228 -14.05 7.44 15.84
C ARG A 228 -15.53 7.83 15.77
N ALA A 229 -16.24 7.43 14.71
CA ALA A 229 -17.67 7.65 14.59
C ALA A 229 -18.47 6.87 15.64
N VAL A 230 -18.11 5.61 15.88
CA VAL A 230 -18.72 4.80 16.95
C VAL A 230 -18.49 5.44 18.32
N ALA A 231 -17.29 5.92 18.62
CA ALA A 231 -17.01 6.60 19.88
C ALA A 231 -17.94 7.80 20.12
N ARG A 232 -18.27 8.57 19.06
CA ARG A 232 -19.14 9.75 19.17
C ARG A 232 -20.59 9.44 19.58
N ILE A 233 -21.08 8.26 19.25
CA ILE A 233 -22.47 7.85 19.52
C ILE A 233 -22.59 6.87 20.68
N ALA A 234 -21.47 6.44 21.28
CA ALA A 234 -21.45 5.41 22.31
C ALA A 234 -21.83 5.92 23.72
N ALA A 235 -21.77 7.21 23.98
CA ALA A 235 -21.96 7.79 25.31
C ALA A 235 -23.28 7.35 25.95
N GLY A 236 -23.21 6.72 27.15
CA GLY A 236 -24.38 6.23 27.91
C GLY A 236 -25.04 4.98 27.35
N HIS A 237 -24.59 4.42 26.21
CA HIS A 237 -25.19 3.25 25.58
C HIS A 237 -24.50 1.93 26.00
N THR A 238 -25.24 0.82 25.90
CA THR A 238 -24.66 -0.52 25.92
C THR A 238 -24.27 -0.89 24.51
N VAL A 239 -23.00 -1.27 24.31
CA VAL A 239 -22.41 -1.58 23.01
C VAL A 239 -22.02 -3.04 22.94
N LEU A 240 -22.39 -3.72 21.85
CA LEU A 240 -21.92 -5.05 21.50
C LEU A 240 -21.04 -4.96 20.24
N ASP A 241 -19.77 -5.31 20.37
CA ASP A 241 -18.82 -5.42 19.25
C ASP A 241 -18.68 -6.89 18.86
N CYS A 242 -19.36 -7.25 17.76
CA CYS A 242 -19.28 -8.59 17.18
C CYS A 242 -18.10 -8.67 16.21
N PHE A 243 -17.36 -9.77 16.23
CA PHE A 243 -16.14 -9.96 15.40
C PHE A 243 -15.04 -8.94 15.74
N THR A 244 -14.86 -8.71 17.02
CA THR A 244 -14.10 -7.59 17.57
C THR A 244 -12.62 -7.54 17.18
N HIS A 245 -12.03 -8.65 16.68
CA HIS A 245 -10.60 -8.78 16.34
C HIS A 245 -9.70 -8.34 17.51
N THR A 246 -9.02 -7.20 17.43
CA THR A 246 -8.19 -6.62 18.50
C THR A 246 -8.99 -5.77 19.49
N GLY A 247 -10.30 -5.80 19.44
CA GLY A 247 -11.15 -4.98 20.32
C GLY A 247 -11.19 -3.50 19.97
N SER A 248 -10.73 -3.11 18.80
CA SER A 248 -10.50 -1.70 18.48
C SER A 248 -11.77 -0.87 18.41
N PHE A 249 -12.91 -1.42 17.97
CA PHE A 249 -14.22 -0.75 18.05
C PHE A 249 -14.70 -0.66 19.49
N ALA A 250 -14.61 -1.76 20.25
CA ALA A 250 -14.98 -1.81 21.66
C ALA A 250 -14.23 -0.77 22.50
N LEU A 251 -12.91 -0.68 22.32
CA LEU A 251 -12.07 0.29 23.03
C LEU A 251 -12.43 1.74 22.69
N ASN A 252 -12.71 2.04 21.41
CA ASN A 252 -13.17 3.36 21.00
C ASN A 252 -14.57 3.68 21.58
N ALA A 253 -15.49 2.71 21.64
CA ALA A 253 -16.80 2.89 22.26
C ALA A 253 -16.67 3.16 23.77
N ALA A 254 -15.83 2.39 24.47
CA ALA A 254 -15.56 2.60 25.90
C ALA A 254 -14.98 4.00 26.14
N LYS A 255 -13.97 4.41 25.36
CA LYS A 255 -13.41 5.76 25.42
C LYS A 255 -14.44 6.83 25.14
N GLY A 256 -15.41 6.57 24.25
CA GLY A 256 -16.53 7.46 23.92
C GLY A 256 -17.58 7.58 25.04
N GLY A 257 -17.39 6.88 26.17
CA GLY A 257 -18.29 6.97 27.31
C GLY A 257 -19.46 5.98 27.26
N ALA A 258 -19.33 4.86 26.57
CA ALA A 258 -20.31 3.77 26.65
C ALA A 258 -20.53 3.33 28.09
N ALA A 259 -21.80 3.09 28.49
CA ALA A 259 -22.13 2.60 29.82
C ALA A 259 -21.65 1.17 30.05
N ARG A 260 -21.68 0.35 28.99
CA ARG A 260 -21.18 -1.02 28.98
C ARG A 260 -20.72 -1.39 27.57
N VAL A 261 -19.60 -2.11 27.48
CA VAL A 261 -19.13 -2.67 26.20
C VAL A 261 -18.91 -4.17 26.36
N THR A 262 -19.45 -4.94 25.42
CA THR A 262 -19.19 -6.37 25.29
C THR A 262 -18.53 -6.62 23.93
N ALA A 263 -17.37 -7.24 23.93
CA ALA A 263 -16.64 -7.59 22.71
C ALA A 263 -16.62 -9.12 22.55
N VAL A 264 -16.98 -9.62 21.36
CA VAL A 264 -17.07 -11.04 21.05
C VAL A 264 -16.27 -11.37 19.81
N SER A 265 -15.42 -12.40 19.89
CA SER A 265 -14.69 -12.96 18.75
C SER A 265 -15.07 -14.41 18.53
N TYR A 266 -15.11 -14.86 17.28
CA TYR A 266 -15.31 -16.28 16.94
C TYR A 266 -14.11 -17.17 17.35
N THR A 267 -12.96 -16.57 17.66
CA THR A 267 -11.78 -17.27 18.16
C THR A 267 -11.78 -17.46 19.69
N HIS A 268 -12.91 -17.27 20.36
CA HIS A 268 -13.08 -17.34 21.81
C HIS A 268 -12.26 -16.33 22.64
N LEU A 269 -11.73 -15.29 22.02
CA LEU A 269 -11.19 -14.15 22.75
C LEU A 269 -12.34 -13.29 23.29
N THR A 270 -12.83 -13.66 24.46
CA THR A 270 -13.66 -12.77 25.27
C THR A 270 -12.74 -11.75 25.91
N LEU A 271 -12.75 -10.51 25.45
CA LEU A 271 -12.12 -9.43 26.18
C LEU A 271 -12.92 -9.20 27.47
N PRO A 272 -12.27 -9.03 28.63
CA PRO A 272 -12.98 -8.78 29.88
C PRO A 272 -13.87 -7.56 29.72
N THR A 273 -15.08 -7.66 30.25
CA THR A 273 -16.00 -6.52 30.35
C THR A 273 -15.32 -5.45 31.18
N THR A 274 -14.99 -4.32 30.59
CA THR A 274 -14.48 -3.18 31.37
C THR A 274 -15.65 -2.57 32.10
N GLU A 275 -15.81 -2.96 33.37
CA GLU A 275 -16.61 -2.15 34.30
C GLU A 275 -15.84 -0.86 34.57
N ARG A 276 -16.54 0.27 34.58
CA ARG A 276 -15.95 1.54 35.01
C ARG A 276 -15.42 1.41 36.43
N VAL A 277 -14.15 1.71 36.60
CA VAL A 277 -13.61 2.19 37.87
C VAL A 277 -13.77 3.70 37.92
#